data_cc222884aaf61f0fff1ef13150bdcefb
#
_entry.id   cc222884aaf61f0fff1ef13150bdcefb
#
_cell.length_a   1.000
_cell.length_b   1.000
_cell.length_c   1.000
_cell.angle_alpha   90.00
_cell.angle_beta   90.00
_cell.angle_gamma   90.00
#
_symmetry.space_group_name_H-M   'P 1'
#
loop_
_entity.id
_entity.type
_entity.pdbx_description
1 polymer ?
#
loop_
_entity_poly.entity_id
_entity_poly.type
_entity_poly.pdbx_seq_one_letter_code
_entity_poly.pdbx_strand_id
1 'polypeptide(L)'
;MEASMRRKAAGGLLAVTFAWGATFIWMKQAMNAIQPEIEAVGRTPVVAALVGGRFLIAFVALYAISKEARSALLNPQLWKGGAILGGILLIGFITQMIGLDSITPSTSAFLTSLYVVFTALITTALTGQRVTRTMILGVALATFGAGFIEGPPHLSWGIGEVLTVFCAFFFALHILFTQKITQEMSPIGVTSTSFFVVAFGSLIVAILTGGTATMDALSVVNNDGVILPLLCLGLIGSLFAILLLNLLQRYLHPVQAAIIYALEPVWATIFALGLGMSSWTGWIAVGGGALLIGNLMVELRESPKTAIEKPAMEESQPHQHSVKSVVILDPEEE
;
A
#
# COMPACT_ATOMS: atom_id res chain seq x y z
N MET A 1 26.59 6.90 -4.23
CA MET A 1 25.31 7.61 -4.42
C MET A 1 24.12 6.70 -4.12
N GLU A 2 24.06 5.50 -4.65
CA GLU A 2 22.94 4.54 -4.49
C GLU A 2 22.70 4.10 -3.04
N ALA A 3 23.75 3.74 -2.28
CA ALA A 3 23.61 3.35 -0.88
C ALA A 3 23.09 4.48 0.02
N SER A 4 23.41 5.74 -0.29
CA SER A 4 22.88 6.91 0.44
C SER A 4 21.39 7.12 0.15
N MET A 5 20.95 6.93 -1.10
CA MET A 5 19.53 7.03 -1.46
C MET A 5 18.71 5.91 -0.82
N ARG A 6 19.21 4.68 -0.80
CA ARG A 6 18.53 3.55 -0.11
C ARG A 6 18.33 3.82 1.38
N ARG A 7 19.34 4.37 2.07
CA ARG A 7 19.20 4.74 3.50
C ARG A 7 18.17 5.85 3.71
N LYS A 8 18.17 6.87 2.83
CA LYS A 8 17.16 7.95 2.89
C LYS A 8 15.76 7.40 2.62
N ALA A 9 15.63 6.50 1.65
CA ALA A 9 14.37 5.84 1.35
C ALA A 9 13.87 5.02 2.55
N ALA A 10 14.73 4.21 3.16
CA ALA A 10 14.37 3.44 4.36
C ALA A 10 13.94 4.36 5.52
N GLY A 11 14.68 5.45 5.79
CA GLY A 11 14.32 6.42 6.82
C GLY A 11 12.98 7.12 6.56
N GLY A 12 12.72 7.50 5.30
CA GLY A 12 11.42 8.09 4.91
C GLY A 12 10.26 7.10 5.03
N LEU A 13 10.49 5.82 4.69
CA LEU A 13 9.45 4.80 4.85
C LEU A 13 9.18 4.46 6.33
N LEU A 14 10.15 4.62 7.24
CA LEU A 14 9.90 4.57 8.68
C LEU A 14 8.93 5.67 9.13
N ALA A 15 9.06 6.89 8.60
CA ALA A 15 8.09 7.96 8.88
C ALA A 15 6.70 7.63 8.33
N VAL A 16 6.61 6.92 7.20
CA VAL A 16 5.34 6.43 6.66
C VAL A 16 4.69 5.43 7.62
N THR A 17 5.44 4.47 8.19
CA THR A 17 4.87 3.49 9.13
C THR A 17 4.34 4.15 10.40
N PHE A 18 5.06 5.16 10.92
CA PHE A 18 4.59 5.93 12.06
C PHE A 18 3.27 6.66 11.77
N ALA A 19 3.19 7.31 10.61
CA ALA A 19 1.97 7.98 10.17
C ALA A 19 0.81 6.98 10.00
N TRP A 20 1.07 5.83 9.38
CA TRP A 20 0.04 4.80 9.19
C TRP A 20 -0.41 4.15 10.49
N GLY A 21 0.49 3.92 11.46
CA GLY A 21 0.11 3.47 12.79
C GLY A 21 -0.94 4.38 13.45
N ALA A 22 -0.78 5.71 13.29
CA ALA A 22 -1.78 6.67 13.77
C ALA A 22 -3.11 6.63 13.00
N THR A 23 -3.10 6.22 11.72
CA THR A 23 -4.34 6.17 10.93
C THR A 23 -5.37 5.18 11.47
N PHE A 24 -4.94 4.07 12.12
CA PHE A 24 -5.87 3.13 12.74
C PHE A 24 -6.69 3.77 13.85
N ILE A 25 -6.07 4.69 14.60
CA ILE A 25 -6.76 5.47 15.64
C ILE A 25 -7.78 6.41 15.01
N TRP A 26 -7.38 7.20 14.03
CA TRP A 26 -8.27 8.15 13.36
C TRP A 26 -9.40 7.45 12.60
N MET A 27 -9.13 6.31 11.96
CA MET A 27 -10.17 5.49 11.33
C MET A 27 -11.18 5.00 12.36
N LYS A 28 -10.71 4.49 13.53
CA LYS A 28 -11.62 4.00 14.59
C LYS A 28 -12.41 5.12 15.22
N GLN A 29 -11.80 6.31 15.44
CA GLN A 29 -12.51 7.49 15.92
C GLN A 29 -13.62 7.92 14.95
N ALA A 30 -13.30 8.00 13.65
CA ALA A 30 -14.30 8.31 12.63
C ALA A 30 -15.44 7.29 12.61
N MET A 31 -15.10 5.98 12.63
CA MET A 31 -16.10 4.92 12.65
C MET A 31 -17.01 4.98 13.88
N ASN A 32 -16.45 5.27 15.07
CA ASN A 32 -17.24 5.40 16.28
C ASN A 32 -18.19 6.61 16.23
N ALA A 33 -17.76 7.70 15.58
CA ALA A 33 -18.58 8.92 15.47
C ALA A 33 -19.80 8.77 14.54
N ILE A 34 -19.75 7.81 13.61
CA ILE A 34 -20.78 7.60 12.57
C ILE A 34 -21.62 6.33 12.77
N GLN A 35 -21.58 5.72 13.96
CA GLN A 35 -22.39 4.54 14.22
C GLN A 35 -23.91 4.78 13.97
N PRO A 36 -24.50 5.94 14.35
CA PRO A 36 -25.90 6.21 14.04
C PRO A 36 -26.20 6.19 12.54
N GLU A 37 -25.31 6.74 11.72
CA GLU A 37 -25.47 6.77 10.26
C GLU A 37 -25.27 5.36 9.66
N ILE A 38 -24.38 4.55 10.23
CA ILE A 38 -24.21 3.14 9.83
C ILE A 38 -25.48 2.35 10.10
N GLU A 39 -26.12 2.55 11.24
CA GLU A 39 -27.38 1.89 11.59
C GLU A 39 -28.54 2.34 10.67
N ALA A 40 -28.57 3.61 10.31
CA ALA A 40 -29.65 4.18 9.50
C ALA A 40 -29.52 3.86 7.99
N VAL A 41 -28.29 3.92 7.45
CA VAL A 41 -28.04 3.88 5.99
C VAL A 41 -27.36 2.58 5.55
N GLY A 42 -26.65 1.95 6.46
CA GLY A 42 -25.83 0.77 6.18
C GLY A 42 -24.33 1.09 6.16
N ARG A 43 -23.54 0.09 6.49
CA ARG A 43 -22.08 0.23 6.68
C ARG A 43 -21.33 0.61 5.40
N THR A 44 -21.61 -0.09 4.31
CA THR A 44 -20.84 0.05 3.06
C THR A 44 -20.90 1.46 2.47
N PRO A 45 -22.09 2.10 2.26
CA PRO A 45 -22.14 3.44 1.68
C PRO A 45 -21.50 4.50 2.58
N VAL A 46 -21.66 4.39 3.88
CA VAL A 46 -21.07 5.31 4.86
C VAL A 46 -19.54 5.19 4.89
N VAL A 47 -19.00 3.98 4.93
CA VAL A 47 -17.55 3.74 4.82
C VAL A 47 -16.99 4.22 3.48
N ALA A 48 -17.71 3.98 2.38
CA ALA A 48 -17.29 4.46 1.07
C ALA A 48 -17.24 6.00 1.03
N ALA A 49 -18.19 6.69 1.67
CA ALA A 49 -18.16 8.15 1.79
C ALA A 49 -16.93 8.64 2.57
N LEU A 50 -16.56 7.99 3.68
CA LEU A 50 -15.36 8.34 4.44
C LEU A 50 -14.07 8.10 3.64
N VAL A 51 -13.94 6.95 2.98
CA VAL A 51 -12.78 6.67 2.12
C VAL A 51 -12.71 7.68 0.97
N GLY A 52 -13.86 7.99 0.35
CA GLY A 52 -13.95 9.02 -0.69
C GLY A 52 -13.50 10.39 -0.22
N GLY A 53 -14.02 10.84 0.93
CA GLY A 53 -13.63 12.11 1.55
C GLY A 53 -12.14 12.19 1.88
N ARG A 54 -11.58 11.12 2.48
CA ARG A 54 -10.15 11.00 2.78
C ARG A 54 -9.28 11.20 1.54
N PHE A 55 -9.59 10.51 0.45
CA PHE A 55 -8.81 10.58 -0.78
C PHE A 55 -9.11 11.82 -1.61
N LEU A 56 -10.30 12.40 -1.50
CA LEU A 56 -10.63 13.69 -2.10
C LEU A 56 -9.79 14.81 -1.46
N ILE A 57 -9.65 14.83 -0.14
CA ILE A 57 -8.77 15.77 0.56
C ILE A 57 -7.32 15.61 0.07
N ALA A 58 -6.83 14.37 0.00
CA ALA A 58 -5.48 14.09 -0.49
C ALA A 58 -5.28 14.54 -1.95
N PHE A 59 -6.25 14.26 -2.81
CA PHE A 59 -6.23 14.65 -4.22
C PHE A 59 -6.22 16.17 -4.37
N VAL A 60 -7.15 16.87 -3.73
CA VAL A 60 -7.27 18.34 -3.82
C VAL A 60 -6.00 19.01 -3.29
N ALA A 61 -5.47 18.55 -2.17
CA ALA A 61 -4.24 19.09 -1.61
C ALA A 61 -3.04 18.86 -2.54
N LEU A 62 -2.86 17.65 -3.10
CA LEU A 62 -1.79 17.36 -4.04
C LEU A 62 -1.94 18.17 -5.35
N TYR A 63 -3.16 18.27 -5.86
CA TYR A 63 -3.49 19.08 -7.03
C TYR A 63 -3.15 20.56 -6.81
N ALA A 64 -3.44 21.12 -5.63
CA ALA A 64 -3.17 22.50 -5.30
C ALA A 64 -1.66 22.81 -5.25
N ILE A 65 -0.85 21.93 -4.66
CA ILE A 65 0.58 22.17 -4.41
C ILE A 65 1.51 21.76 -5.55
N SER A 66 1.07 20.84 -6.45
CA SER A 66 1.95 20.25 -7.47
C SER A 66 1.49 20.54 -8.90
N LYS A 67 2.33 21.22 -9.69
CA LYS A 67 2.11 21.39 -11.14
C LYS A 67 2.12 20.04 -11.88
N GLU A 68 3.00 19.14 -11.45
CA GLU A 68 3.12 17.79 -12.03
C GLU A 68 1.84 16.95 -11.79
N ALA A 69 1.27 17.04 -10.60
CA ALA A 69 -0.02 16.40 -10.29
C ALA A 69 -1.16 16.91 -11.18
N ARG A 70 -1.18 18.22 -11.49
CA ARG A 70 -2.17 18.81 -12.41
C ARG A 70 -1.99 18.33 -13.84
N SER A 71 -0.75 18.36 -14.36
CA SER A 71 -0.47 17.92 -15.71
C SER A 71 -0.69 16.42 -15.92
N ALA A 72 -0.57 15.63 -14.85
CA ALA A 72 -0.81 14.18 -14.89
C ALA A 72 -2.23 13.80 -15.32
N LEU A 73 -3.22 14.63 -14.99
CA LEU A 73 -4.61 14.40 -15.38
C LEU A 73 -4.84 14.48 -16.88
N LEU A 74 -3.94 15.11 -17.63
CA LEU A 74 -3.98 15.19 -19.09
C LEU A 74 -3.20 14.07 -19.78
N ASN A 75 -2.51 13.21 -19.01
CA ASN A 75 -1.68 12.14 -19.56
C ASN A 75 -2.33 10.76 -19.45
N PRO A 76 -2.78 10.15 -20.58
CA PRO A 76 -3.46 8.85 -20.58
C PRO A 76 -2.61 7.70 -20.01
N GLN A 77 -1.27 7.77 -20.12
CA GLN A 77 -0.41 6.71 -19.57
C GLN A 77 -0.42 6.70 -18.05
N LEU A 78 -0.43 7.90 -17.41
CA LEU A 78 -0.49 8.01 -15.96
C LEU A 78 -1.83 7.54 -15.40
N TRP A 79 -2.92 7.65 -16.18
CA TRP A 79 -4.22 7.08 -15.82
C TRP A 79 -4.21 5.56 -15.75
N LYS A 80 -3.45 4.87 -16.61
CA LYS A 80 -3.33 3.39 -16.52
C LYS A 80 -2.68 2.98 -15.20
N GLY A 81 -1.56 3.61 -14.83
CA GLY A 81 -0.90 3.36 -13.56
C GLY A 81 -1.78 3.74 -12.36
N GLY A 82 -2.40 4.93 -12.43
CA GLY A 82 -3.29 5.43 -11.38
C GLY A 82 -4.55 4.58 -11.20
N ALA A 83 -5.15 4.07 -12.28
CA ALA A 83 -6.31 3.18 -12.21
C ALA A 83 -5.96 1.84 -11.52
N ILE A 84 -4.81 1.27 -11.84
CA ILE A 84 -4.35 0.02 -11.18
C ILE A 84 -4.11 0.27 -9.70
N LEU A 85 -3.27 1.25 -9.34
CA LEU A 85 -2.94 1.53 -7.94
C LEU A 85 -4.16 2.02 -7.16
N GLY A 86 -4.95 2.92 -7.76
CA GLY A 86 -6.17 3.45 -7.14
C GLY A 86 -7.25 2.40 -6.95
N GLY A 87 -7.46 1.51 -7.93
CA GLY A 87 -8.41 0.41 -7.81
C GLY A 87 -8.03 -0.57 -6.69
N ILE A 88 -6.74 -0.92 -6.59
CA ILE A 88 -6.22 -1.77 -5.50
C ILE A 88 -6.41 -1.08 -4.15
N LEU A 89 -6.06 0.21 -4.04
CA LEU A 89 -6.24 0.98 -2.80
C LEU A 89 -7.72 1.11 -2.41
N LEU A 90 -8.61 1.33 -3.38
CA LEU A 90 -10.06 1.44 -3.16
C LEU A 90 -10.60 0.20 -2.45
N ILE A 91 -10.31 -0.98 -3.01
CA ILE A 91 -10.75 -2.25 -2.42
C ILE A 91 -10.10 -2.44 -1.05
N GLY A 92 -8.79 -2.22 -0.94
CA GLY A 92 -8.05 -2.36 0.31
C GLY A 92 -8.63 -1.48 1.42
N PHE A 93 -8.82 -0.18 1.19
CA PHE A 93 -9.29 0.75 2.24
C PHE A 93 -10.77 0.56 2.60
N ILE A 94 -11.65 0.26 1.64
CA ILE A 94 -13.05 -0.02 1.97
C ILE A 94 -13.14 -1.28 2.84
N THR A 95 -12.47 -2.37 2.47
CA THR A 95 -12.50 -3.61 3.24
C THR A 95 -11.82 -3.48 4.59
N GLN A 96 -10.72 -2.72 4.68
CA GLN A 96 -10.06 -2.40 5.94
C GLN A 96 -10.96 -1.65 6.91
N MET A 97 -11.63 -0.58 6.44
CA MET A 97 -12.48 0.22 7.30
C MET A 97 -13.74 -0.52 7.74
N ILE A 98 -14.35 -1.32 6.84
CA ILE A 98 -15.47 -2.19 7.22
C ILE A 98 -15.03 -3.22 8.27
N GLY A 99 -13.84 -3.80 8.10
CA GLY A 99 -13.26 -4.74 9.06
C GLY A 99 -12.98 -4.11 10.41
N LEU A 100 -12.38 -2.92 10.42
CA LEU A 100 -12.02 -2.18 11.63
C LEU A 100 -13.22 -1.79 12.50
N ASP A 101 -14.41 -1.72 11.94
CA ASP A 101 -15.63 -1.43 12.72
C ASP A 101 -15.84 -2.44 13.87
N SER A 102 -15.57 -3.72 13.62
CA SER A 102 -15.83 -4.81 14.57
C SER A 102 -14.61 -5.32 15.33
N ILE A 103 -13.40 -4.81 15.05
CA ILE A 103 -12.15 -5.19 15.71
C ILE A 103 -11.41 -4.00 16.29
N THR A 104 -10.39 -4.26 17.13
CA THR A 104 -9.57 -3.18 17.72
C THR A 104 -8.59 -2.59 16.68
N PRO A 105 -8.13 -1.33 16.86
CA PRO A 105 -7.08 -0.76 16.02
C PRO A 105 -5.80 -1.61 15.97
N SER A 106 -5.38 -2.15 17.12
CA SER A 106 -4.21 -3.04 17.21
C SER A 106 -4.38 -4.28 16.37
N THR A 107 -5.51 -4.99 16.53
CA THR A 107 -5.82 -6.21 15.77
C THR A 107 -5.87 -5.95 14.29
N SER A 108 -6.55 -4.87 13.87
CA SER A 108 -6.61 -4.49 12.46
C SER A 108 -5.20 -4.22 11.89
N ALA A 109 -4.34 -3.49 12.62
CA ALA A 109 -2.98 -3.21 12.18
C ALA A 109 -2.14 -4.49 12.05
N PHE A 110 -2.24 -5.42 13.01
CA PHE A 110 -1.52 -6.69 12.95
C PHE A 110 -2.00 -7.57 11.80
N LEU A 111 -3.32 -7.75 11.62
CA LEU A 111 -3.85 -8.53 10.50
C LEU A 111 -3.51 -7.90 9.14
N THR A 112 -3.56 -6.58 9.06
CA THR A 112 -3.13 -5.86 7.85
C THR A 112 -1.66 -6.15 7.53
N SER A 113 -0.77 -6.29 8.52
CA SER A 113 0.66 -6.58 8.29
C SER A 113 0.93 -7.93 7.62
N LEU A 114 -0.06 -8.82 7.49
CA LEU A 114 0.03 -10.01 6.65
C LEU A 114 0.30 -9.70 5.17
N TYR A 115 0.15 -8.42 4.74
CA TYR A 115 0.61 -8.02 3.41
C TYR A 115 2.10 -8.33 3.18
N VAL A 116 2.92 -8.42 4.23
CA VAL A 116 4.32 -8.85 4.13
C VAL A 116 4.39 -10.29 3.62
N VAL A 117 3.65 -11.19 4.27
CA VAL A 117 3.57 -12.61 3.87
C VAL A 117 3.03 -12.74 2.45
N PHE A 118 1.95 -12.04 2.13
CA PHE A 118 1.38 -12.06 0.78
C PHE A 118 2.36 -11.51 -0.26
N THR A 119 3.08 -10.42 0.04
CA THR A 119 4.10 -9.86 -0.88
C THR A 119 5.18 -10.89 -1.18
N ALA A 120 5.69 -11.58 -0.15
CA ALA A 120 6.71 -12.60 -0.31
C ALA A 120 6.19 -13.81 -1.10
N LEU A 121 5.01 -14.32 -0.78
CA LEU A 121 4.38 -15.45 -1.50
C LEU A 121 4.15 -15.12 -2.98
N ILE A 122 3.59 -13.96 -3.27
CA ILE A 122 3.32 -13.53 -4.65
C ILE A 122 4.64 -13.32 -5.40
N THR A 123 5.64 -12.67 -4.79
CA THR A 123 6.96 -12.47 -5.40
C THR A 123 7.59 -13.82 -5.75
N THR A 124 7.58 -14.77 -4.82
CA THR A 124 8.12 -16.12 -5.02
C THR A 124 7.40 -16.85 -6.17
N ALA A 125 6.07 -16.76 -6.21
CA ALA A 125 5.28 -17.37 -7.28
C ALA A 125 5.57 -16.74 -8.65
N LEU A 126 5.70 -15.41 -8.72
CA LEU A 126 5.97 -14.70 -9.98
C LEU A 126 7.40 -14.90 -10.49
N THR A 127 8.37 -15.06 -9.60
CA THR A 127 9.79 -15.24 -9.96
C THR A 127 10.18 -16.71 -10.17
N GLY A 128 9.28 -17.65 -9.87
CA GLY A 128 9.57 -19.09 -9.93
C GLY A 128 10.61 -19.58 -8.91
N GLN A 129 10.90 -18.78 -7.90
CA GLN A 129 11.84 -19.15 -6.84
C GLN A 129 11.26 -20.27 -5.98
N ARG A 130 12.14 -21.10 -5.41
CA ARG A 130 11.70 -22.18 -4.51
C ARG A 130 11.35 -21.63 -3.14
N VAL A 131 10.17 -22.02 -2.63
CA VAL A 131 9.77 -21.74 -1.24
C VAL A 131 10.78 -22.37 -0.29
N THR A 132 11.40 -21.57 0.57
CA THR A 132 12.41 -22.06 1.53
C THR A 132 11.75 -22.52 2.83
N ARG A 133 12.44 -23.40 3.59
CA ARG A 133 11.96 -23.83 4.90
C ARG A 133 11.77 -22.63 5.86
N THR A 134 12.64 -21.64 5.79
CA THR A 134 12.54 -20.43 6.61
C THR A 134 11.29 -19.62 6.26
N MET A 135 10.94 -19.53 4.97
CA MET A 135 9.72 -18.88 4.53
C MET A 135 8.47 -19.61 5.06
N ILE A 136 8.44 -20.95 4.96
CA ILE A 136 7.34 -21.75 5.51
C ILE A 136 7.19 -21.52 7.02
N LEU A 137 8.30 -21.57 7.77
CA LEU A 137 8.28 -21.31 9.21
C LEU A 137 7.85 -19.89 9.55
N GLY A 138 8.32 -18.90 8.78
CA GLY A 138 7.94 -17.50 8.97
C GLY A 138 6.46 -17.28 8.69
N VAL A 139 5.92 -17.83 7.60
CA VAL A 139 4.48 -17.80 7.28
C VAL A 139 3.66 -18.49 8.37
N ALA A 140 4.07 -19.67 8.83
CA ALA A 140 3.39 -20.40 9.90
C ALA A 140 3.38 -19.58 11.21
N LEU A 141 4.52 -18.96 11.56
CA LEU A 141 4.64 -18.14 12.76
C LEU A 141 3.82 -16.85 12.66
N ALA A 142 3.83 -16.18 11.50
CA ALA A 142 2.99 -15.01 11.27
C ALA A 142 1.49 -15.33 11.34
N THR A 143 1.07 -16.46 10.73
CA THR A 143 -0.31 -16.93 10.77
C THR A 143 -0.73 -17.31 12.19
N PHE A 144 0.15 -18.01 12.93
CA PHE A 144 -0.06 -18.29 14.34
C PHE A 144 -0.23 -17.00 15.14
N GLY A 145 0.70 -16.04 14.98
CA GLY A 145 0.65 -14.75 15.65
C GLY A 145 -0.65 -13.99 15.39
N ALA A 146 -1.10 -13.96 14.14
CA ALA A 146 -2.37 -13.33 13.74
C ALA A 146 -3.59 -13.99 14.42
N GLY A 147 -3.58 -15.32 14.57
CA GLY A 147 -4.67 -16.06 15.20
C GLY A 147 -4.77 -15.88 16.73
N PHE A 148 -3.69 -15.44 17.38
CA PHE A 148 -3.63 -15.35 18.85
C PHE A 148 -3.59 -13.92 19.40
N ILE A 149 -3.67 -12.91 18.55
CA ILE A 149 -3.44 -11.54 19.00
C ILE A 149 -4.55 -10.98 19.90
N GLU A 150 -5.78 -11.45 19.72
CA GLU A 150 -6.92 -11.02 20.52
C GLU A 150 -7.16 -11.90 21.77
N GLY A 151 -6.51 -13.05 21.86
CA GLY A 151 -6.71 -13.99 22.98
C GLY A 151 -6.35 -15.42 22.63
N PRO A 152 -6.80 -16.39 23.48
CA PRO A 152 -6.66 -17.80 23.15
C PRO A 152 -7.34 -18.12 21.82
N PRO A 153 -6.83 -19.09 21.05
CA PRO A 153 -7.37 -19.39 19.74
C PRO A 153 -8.85 -19.75 19.84
N HIS A 154 -9.69 -18.93 19.26
CA HIS A 154 -11.06 -19.27 18.98
C HIS A 154 -11.16 -19.50 17.47
N LEU A 155 -11.78 -20.60 17.08
CA LEU A 155 -11.92 -21.00 15.68
C LEU A 155 -12.93 -20.15 14.90
N SER A 156 -13.54 -19.17 15.55
CA SER A 156 -14.55 -18.28 14.95
C SER A 156 -13.94 -16.91 14.67
N TRP A 157 -13.37 -16.73 13.48
CA TRP A 157 -13.09 -15.38 12.98
C TRP A 157 -14.40 -14.71 12.58
N GLY A 158 -14.57 -13.48 13.02
CA GLY A 158 -15.65 -12.62 12.56
C GLY A 158 -15.38 -12.05 11.17
N ILE A 159 -16.35 -11.33 10.64
CA ILE A 159 -16.23 -10.67 9.34
C ILE A 159 -15.12 -9.62 9.35
N GLY A 160 -14.82 -9.00 10.52
CA GLY A 160 -13.80 -7.98 10.67
C GLY A 160 -12.40 -8.48 10.35
N GLU A 161 -12.03 -9.62 10.94
CA GLU A 161 -10.73 -10.26 10.71
C GLU A 161 -10.59 -10.73 9.26
N VAL A 162 -11.63 -11.37 8.72
CA VAL A 162 -11.63 -11.86 7.33
C VAL A 162 -11.44 -10.72 6.34
N LEU A 163 -12.18 -9.62 6.50
CA LEU A 163 -12.06 -8.45 5.62
C LEU A 163 -10.69 -7.77 5.77
N THR A 164 -10.12 -7.76 6.97
CA THR A 164 -8.79 -7.19 7.21
C THR A 164 -7.69 -8.04 6.58
N VAL A 165 -7.78 -9.36 6.62
CA VAL A 165 -6.85 -10.25 5.89
C VAL A 165 -7.01 -10.08 4.38
N PHE A 166 -8.24 -9.92 3.90
CA PHE A 166 -8.49 -9.64 2.49
C PHE A 166 -7.88 -8.31 2.06
N CYS A 167 -8.00 -7.24 2.87
CA CYS A 167 -7.34 -5.98 2.57
C CYS A 167 -5.81 -6.12 2.54
N ALA A 168 -5.22 -6.94 3.42
CA ALA A 168 -3.78 -7.19 3.43
C ALA A 168 -3.29 -7.79 2.11
N PHE A 169 -4.07 -8.68 1.48
CA PHE A 169 -3.77 -9.17 0.14
C PHE A 169 -3.72 -8.05 -0.91
N PHE A 170 -4.70 -7.13 -0.90
CA PHE A 170 -4.70 -5.99 -1.81
C PHE A 170 -3.54 -5.03 -1.54
N PHE A 171 -3.18 -4.79 -0.29
CA PHE A 171 -2.01 -3.97 0.02
C PHE A 171 -0.70 -4.63 -0.42
N ALA A 172 -0.59 -5.96 -0.37
CA ALA A 172 0.54 -6.67 -0.98
C ALA A 172 0.62 -6.45 -2.49
N LEU A 173 -0.51 -6.54 -3.19
CA LEU A 173 -0.58 -6.18 -4.62
C LEU A 173 -0.18 -4.72 -4.84
N HIS A 174 -0.65 -3.79 -4.00
CA HIS A 174 -0.26 -2.38 -4.11
C HIS A 174 1.25 -2.20 -3.99
N ILE A 175 1.92 -2.85 -3.02
CA ILE A 175 3.37 -2.80 -2.85
C ILE A 175 4.09 -3.26 -4.12
N LEU A 176 3.68 -4.40 -4.70
CA LEU A 176 4.29 -4.96 -5.90
C LEU A 176 4.09 -4.07 -7.14
N PHE A 177 2.86 -3.63 -7.37
CA PHE A 177 2.55 -2.78 -8.53
C PHE A 177 3.13 -1.38 -8.38
N THR A 178 3.19 -0.81 -7.16
CA THR A 178 3.82 0.48 -6.91
C THR A 178 5.27 0.48 -7.35
N GLN A 179 6.05 -0.53 -6.97
CA GLN A 179 7.45 -0.59 -7.39
C GLN A 179 7.58 -0.59 -8.90
N LYS A 180 6.84 -1.47 -9.59
CA LYS A 180 6.91 -1.57 -11.04
C LYS A 180 6.48 -0.27 -11.73
N ILE A 181 5.33 0.27 -11.34
CA ILE A 181 4.73 1.44 -12.00
C ILE A 181 5.57 2.70 -11.75
N THR A 182 6.07 2.91 -10.53
CA THR A 182 6.86 4.12 -10.21
C THR A 182 8.30 4.08 -10.73
N GLN A 183 8.79 2.95 -11.20
CA GLN A 183 10.05 2.87 -11.95
C GLN A 183 9.90 3.35 -13.39
N GLU A 184 8.73 3.16 -13.99
CA GLU A 184 8.46 3.48 -15.39
C GLU A 184 7.72 4.82 -15.55
N MET A 185 6.99 5.26 -14.53
CA MET A 185 6.12 6.45 -14.58
C MET A 185 6.46 7.41 -13.44
N SER A 186 6.03 8.70 -13.61
CA SER A 186 6.15 9.70 -12.55
C SER A 186 5.40 9.29 -11.29
N PRO A 187 6.07 9.15 -10.13
CA PRO A 187 5.41 8.82 -8.87
C PRO A 187 4.35 9.85 -8.46
N ILE A 188 4.62 11.15 -8.64
CA ILE A 188 3.66 12.21 -8.30
C ILE A 188 2.45 12.14 -9.21
N GLY A 189 2.68 11.93 -10.50
CA GLY A 189 1.60 11.83 -11.49
C GLY A 189 0.69 10.63 -11.23
N VAL A 190 1.27 9.46 -10.99
CA VAL A 190 0.51 8.23 -10.67
C VAL A 190 -0.22 8.37 -9.33
N THR A 191 0.40 9.01 -8.32
CA THR A 191 -0.26 9.27 -7.03
C THR A 191 -1.49 10.15 -7.22
N SER A 192 -1.38 11.23 -8.01
CA SER A 192 -2.51 12.13 -8.28
C SER A 192 -3.68 11.40 -8.95
N THR A 193 -3.41 10.63 -10.01
CA THR A 193 -4.44 9.86 -10.73
C THR A 193 -5.02 8.73 -9.85
N SER A 194 -4.20 8.08 -9.01
CA SER A 194 -4.70 7.05 -8.10
C SER A 194 -5.60 7.63 -7.00
N PHE A 195 -5.27 8.79 -6.43
CA PHE A 195 -6.13 9.46 -5.45
C PHE A 195 -7.48 9.84 -6.06
N PHE A 196 -7.47 10.36 -7.30
CA PHE A 196 -8.70 10.61 -8.03
C PHE A 196 -9.53 9.34 -8.18
N VAL A 197 -8.91 8.23 -8.63
CA VAL A 197 -9.61 6.94 -8.82
C VAL A 197 -10.21 6.44 -7.50
N VAL A 198 -9.49 6.54 -6.38
CA VAL A 198 -10.05 6.13 -5.08
C VAL A 198 -11.19 7.04 -4.66
N ALA A 199 -11.04 8.37 -4.77
CA ALA A 199 -12.07 9.31 -4.36
C ALA A 199 -13.38 9.12 -5.15
N PHE A 200 -13.29 9.08 -6.47
CA PHE A 200 -14.47 8.91 -7.33
C PHE A 200 -14.99 7.47 -7.35
N GLY A 201 -14.10 6.47 -7.27
CA GLY A 201 -14.50 5.07 -7.12
C GLY A 201 -15.28 4.83 -5.82
N SER A 202 -14.85 5.46 -4.72
CA SER A 202 -15.58 5.41 -3.45
C SER A 202 -16.96 6.08 -3.55
N LEU A 203 -17.06 7.21 -4.26
CA LEU A 203 -18.35 7.86 -4.52
C LEU A 203 -19.29 6.93 -5.32
N ILE A 204 -18.77 6.26 -6.33
CA ILE A 204 -19.55 5.27 -7.11
C ILE A 204 -20.02 4.14 -6.18
N VAL A 205 -19.15 3.60 -5.32
CA VAL A 205 -19.54 2.56 -4.35
C VAL A 205 -20.62 3.09 -3.42
N ALA A 206 -20.50 4.32 -2.88
CA ALA A 206 -21.50 4.92 -2.01
C ALA A 206 -22.86 5.05 -2.72
N ILE A 207 -22.89 5.48 -4.00
CA ILE A 207 -24.10 5.61 -4.79
C ILE A 207 -24.75 4.23 -5.04
N LEU A 208 -23.96 3.26 -5.47
CA LEU A 208 -24.48 1.93 -5.82
C LEU A 208 -25.01 1.16 -4.60
N THR A 209 -24.44 1.40 -3.41
CA THR A 209 -24.81 0.68 -2.20
C THR A 209 -25.76 1.48 -1.29
N GLY A 210 -25.81 2.82 -1.40
CA GLY A 210 -26.64 3.69 -0.60
C GLY A 210 -28.06 3.89 -1.19
N GLY A 211 -28.22 3.72 -2.50
CA GLY A 211 -29.49 3.91 -3.15
C GLY A 211 -30.11 5.29 -2.86
N THR A 212 -31.32 5.33 -2.32
CA THR A 212 -32.01 6.58 -1.95
C THR A 212 -31.39 7.30 -0.77
N ALA A 213 -30.65 6.59 0.09
CA ALA A 213 -29.96 7.16 1.26
C ALA A 213 -28.51 7.59 0.97
N THR A 214 -28.11 7.67 -0.31
CA THR A 214 -26.74 8.09 -0.68
C THR A 214 -26.37 9.46 -0.12
N MET A 215 -27.31 10.43 -0.14
CA MET A 215 -27.03 11.78 0.38
C MET A 215 -26.78 11.77 1.88
N ASP A 216 -27.51 10.94 2.62
CA ASP A 216 -27.29 10.76 4.07
C ASP A 216 -25.94 10.10 4.33
N ALA A 217 -25.55 9.08 3.53
CA ALA A 217 -24.23 8.49 3.60
C ALA A 217 -23.11 9.50 3.31
N LEU A 218 -23.28 10.38 2.34
CA LEU A 218 -22.28 11.40 1.99
C LEU A 218 -22.21 12.51 3.04
N SER A 219 -23.29 12.80 3.78
CA SER A 219 -23.32 13.84 4.81
C SER A 219 -22.41 13.55 6.00
N VAL A 220 -22.00 12.29 6.20
CA VAL A 220 -21.11 11.87 7.32
C VAL A 220 -19.77 12.61 7.33
N VAL A 221 -19.30 13.10 6.20
CA VAL A 221 -18.04 13.88 6.13
C VAL A 221 -18.15 15.23 6.83
N ASN A 222 -19.36 15.72 7.10
CA ASN A 222 -19.65 16.97 7.80
C ASN A 222 -19.94 16.75 9.30
N ASN A 223 -19.92 15.51 9.79
CA ASN A 223 -20.09 15.20 11.20
C ASN A 223 -18.89 15.74 11.99
N ASP A 224 -19.14 16.53 13.05
CA ASP A 224 -18.10 17.20 13.84
C ASP A 224 -17.08 16.20 14.42
N GLY A 225 -17.50 15.00 14.79
CA GLY A 225 -16.63 13.93 15.29
C GLY A 225 -15.75 13.30 14.18
N VAL A 226 -16.08 13.54 12.91
CA VAL A 226 -15.38 12.99 11.74
C VAL A 226 -14.39 13.97 11.13
N ILE A 227 -14.64 15.27 11.18
CA ILE A 227 -13.86 16.29 10.45
C ILE A 227 -12.37 16.18 10.77
N LEU A 228 -11.99 16.18 12.06
CA LEU A 228 -10.57 16.13 12.45
C LEU A 228 -9.92 14.79 12.07
N PRO A 229 -10.47 13.61 12.42
CA PRO A 229 -9.97 12.34 11.93
C PRO A 229 -9.83 12.28 10.40
N LEU A 230 -10.82 12.78 9.67
CA LEU A 230 -10.83 12.76 8.21
C LEU A 230 -9.73 13.63 7.60
N LEU A 231 -9.49 14.81 8.15
CA LEU A 231 -8.38 15.70 7.75
C LEU A 231 -7.03 15.03 8.03
N CYS A 232 -6.85 14.42 9.20
CA CYS A 232 -5.62 13.67 9.53
C CYS A 232 -5.43 12.48 8.57
N LEU A 233 -6.48 11.72 8.30
CA LEU A 233 -6.45 10.61 7.35
C LEU A 233 -6.12 11.08 5.92
N GLY A 234 -6.71 12.17 5.47
CA GLY A 234 -6.48 12.73 4.14
C GLY A 234 -5.07 13.28 3.95
N LEU A 235 -4.63 14.14 4.87
CA LEU A 235 -3.37 14.87 4.72
C LEU A 235 -2.16 14.04 5.17
N ILE A 236 -2.24 13.36 6.31
CA ILE A 236 -1.12 12.59 6.87
C ILE A 236 -1.16 11.15 6.37
N GLY A 237 -2.28 10.46 6.54
CA GLY A 237 -2.42 9.05 6.21
C GLY A 237 -2.44 8.75 4.71
N SER A 238 -2.94 9.68 3.88
CA SER A 238 -3.02 9.50 2.43
C SER A 238 -2.01 10.37 1.70
N LEU A 239 -2.13 11.70 1.74
CA LEU A 239 -1.24 12.55 0.95
C LEU A 239 0.23 12.35 1.34
N PHE A 240 0.59 12.59 2.58
CA PHE A 240 1.97 12.48 3.02
C PHE A 240 2.48 11.03 2.89
N ALA A 241 1.76 10.07 3.48
CA ALA A 241 2.26 8.70 3.57
C ALA A 241 2.32 8.00 2.22
N ILE A 242 1.24 8.03 1.40
CA ILE A 242 1.20 7.34 0.11
C ILE A 242 2.08 8.04 -0.92
N LEU A 243 2.13 9.38 -0.93
CA LEU A 243 3.04 10.10 -1.81
C LEU A 243 4.51 9.76 -1.48
N LEU A 244 4.87 9.79 -0.19
CA LEU A 244 6.23 9.48 0.25
C LEU A 244 6.60 8.02 -0.05
N LEU A 245 5.65 7.08 0.15
CA LEU A 245 5.79 5.69 -0.26
C LEU A 245 6.09 5.59 -1.76
N ASN A 246 5.27 6.17 -2.62
CA ASN A 246 5.43 6.11 -4.07
C ASN A 246 6.74 6.74 -4.55
N LEU A 247 7.22 7.79 -3.86
CA LEU A 247 8.49 8.44 -4.15
C LEU A 247 9.70 7.59 -3.73
N LEU A 248 9.63 6.90 -2.60
CA LEU A 248 10.78 6.27 -1.95
C LEU A 248 10.86 4.77 -2.16
N GLN A 249 9.72 4.06 -2.21
CA GLN A 249 9.70 2.59 -2.33
C GLN A 249 10.42 2.11 -3.60
N ARG A 250 10.39 2.90 -4.67
CA ARG A 250 11.07 2.58 -5.93
C ARG A 250 12.59 2.34 -5.81
N TYR A 251 13.22 2.81 -4.73
CA TYR A 251 14.65 2.63 -4.45
C TYR A 251 14.96 1.39 -3.61
N LEU A 252 13.94 0.67 -3.16
CA LEU A 252 14.06 -0.54 -2.36
C LEU A 252 13.41 -1.71 -3.09
N HIS A 253 13.87 -2.92 -2.79
CA HIS A 253 13.15 -4.12 -3.23
C HIS A 253 11.79 -4.18 -2.51
N PRO A 254 10.67 -4.65 -3.14
CA PRO A 254 9.34 -4.67 -2.51
C PRO A 254 9.35 -5.32 -1.15
N VAL A 255 10.10 -6.41 -1.05
CA VAL A 255 10.31 -7.17 0.16
C VAL A 255 10.97 -6.30 1.24
N GLN A 256 12.03 -5.54 0.95
CA GLN A 256 12.67 -4.63 1.93
C GLN A 256 11.72 -3.51 2.40
N ALA A 257 10.89 -2.99 1.51
CA ALA A 257 9.87 -2.01 1.87
C ALA A 257 8.83 -2.63 2.82
N ALA A 258 8.37 -3.85 2.53
CA ALA A 258 7.41 -4.57 3.35
C ALA A 258 7.92 -4.84 4.79
N ILE A 259 9.24 -5.09 5.03
CA ILE A 259 9.82 -5.18 6.38
C ILE A 259 9.62 -3.88 7.14
N ILE A 260 9.95 -2.78 6.49
CA ILE A 260 9.85 -1.47 7.13
C ILE A 260 8.39 -1.26 7.52
N TYR A 261 7.46 -1.59 6.62
CA TYR A 261 6.03 -1.47 6.87
C TYR A 261 5.52 -2.39 7.99
N ALA A 262 6.17 -3.54 8.24
CA ALA A 262 5.83 -4.42 9.37
C ALA A 262 5.97 -3.77 10.75
N LEU A 263 6.56 -2.58 10.86
CA LEU A 263 6.58 -1.79 12.09
C LEU A 263 5.28 -1.01 12.35
N GLU A 264 4.41 -0.90 11.34
CA GLU A 264 3.13 -0.20 11.45
C GLU A 264 2.27 -0.69 12.65
N PRO A 265 2.05 -2.01 12.86
CA PRO A 265 1.26 -2.48 13.99
C PRO A 265 1.89 -2.17 15.36
N VAL A 266 3.20 -2.01 15.44
CA VAL A 266 3.87 -1.58 16.68
C VAL A 266 3.42 -0.17 17.06
N TRP A 267 3.45 0.75 16.10
CA TRP A 267 2.99 2.12 16.32
C TRP A 267 1.50 2.19 16.61
N ALA A 268 0.67 1.46 15.84
CA ALA A 268 -0.78 1.38 16.06
C ALA A 268 -1.10 0.89 17.47
N THR A 269 -0.40 -0.13 17.95
CA THR A 269 -0.58 -0.68 19.30
C THR A 269 -0.16 0.33 20.37
N ILE A 270 0.98 0.98 20.23
CA ILE A 270 1.44 2.03 21.16
C ILE A 270 0.40 3.14 21.27
N PHE A 271 -0.12 3.63 20.14
CA PHE A 271 -1.16 4.68 20.14
C PHE A 271 -2.47 4.18 20.73
N ALA A 272 -2.93 2.97 20.36
CA ALA A 272 -4.17 2.41 20.86
C ALA A 272 -4.15 2.18 22.39
N LEU A 273 -3.03 1.69 22.93
CA LEU A 273 -2.83 1.54 24.37
C LEU A 273 -2.77 2.90 25.07
N GLY A 274 -2.01 3.85 24.52
CA GLY A 274 -1.86 5.19 25.09
C GLY A 274 -3.15 6.00 25.15
N LEU A 275 -4.09 5.74 24.25
CA LEU A 275 -5.41 6.39 24.18
C LEU A 275 -6.54 5.56 24.80
N GLY A 276 -6.24 4.42 25.42
CA GLY A 276 -7.24 3.55 26.06
C GLY A 276 -8.20 2.87 25.07
N MET A 277 -7.84 2.80 23.78
CA MET A 277 -8.65 2.14 22.73
C MET A 277 -8.36 0.64 22.63
N SER A 278 -7.32 0.18 23.27
CA SER A 278 -6.98 -1.24 23.45
C SER A 278 -6.45 -1.45 24.87
N SER A 279 -6.65 -2.66 25.42
CA SER A 279 -6.08 -3.05 26.71
C SER A 279 -4.85 -3.91 26.48
N TRP A 280 -3.82 -3.72 27.30
CA TRP A 280 -2.66 -4.60 27.26
C TRP A 280 -3.06 -6.03 27.69
N THR A 281 -2.72 -7.00 26.86
CA THR A 281 -2.87 -8.42 27.17
C THR A 281 -1.56 -9.13 26.86
N GLY A 282 -1.28 -10.25 27.58
CA GLY A 282 -0.14 -11.11 27.25
C GLY A 282 -0.22 -11.66 25.82
N TRP A 283 -1.40 -11.75 25.26
CA TRP A 283 -1.64 -12.23 23.91
C TRP A 283 -1.16 -11.23 22.84
N ILE A 284 -1.27 -9.93 23.07
CA ILE A 284 -0.69 -8.89 22.20
C ILE A 284 0.84 -9.09 22.10
N ALA A 285 1.50 -9.40 23.23
CA ALA A 285 2.94 -9.66 23.23
C ALA A 285 3.29 -10.96 22.49
N VAL A 286 2.58 -12.05 22.78
CA VAL A 286 2.85 -13.37 22.18
C VAL A 286 2.43 -13.40 20.70
N GLY A 287 1.19 -13.03 20.40
CA GLY A 287 0.64 -13.04 19.05
C GLY A 287 1.32 -12.00 18.17
N GLY A 288 1.42 -10.76 18.64
CA GLY A 288 2.08 -9.67 17.92
C GLY A 288 3.58 -9.94 17.73
N GLY A 289 4.28 -10.44 18.75
CA GLY A 289 5.68 -10.84 18.67
C GLY A 289 5.90 -11.97 17.66
N ALA A 290 5.07 -13.02 17.69
CA ALA A 290 5.13 -14.12 16.73
C ALA A 290 4.89 -13.64 15.30
N LEU A 291 3.91 -12.75 15.09
CA LEU A 291 3.61 -12.18 13.77
C LEU A 291 4.78 -11.34 13.24
N LEU A 292 5.34 -10.45 14.06
CA LEU A 292 6.50 -9.63 13.67
C LEU A 292 7.73 -10.48 13.37
N ILE A 293 8.04 -11.47 14.20
CA ILE A 293 9.15 -12.39 13.98
C ILE A 293 8.91 -13.20 12.70
N GLY A 294 7.69 -13.71 12.49
CA GLY A 294 7.30 -14.44 11.30
C GLY A 294 7.49 -13.60 10.04
N ASN A 295 6.99 -12.37 10.03
CA ASN A 295 7.19 -11.41 8.95
C ASN A 295 8.69 -11.21 8.68
N LEU A 296 9.48 -10.94 9.71
CA LEU A 296 10.92 -10.73 9.60
C LEU A 296 11.66 -11.98 9.06
N MET A 297 11.28 -13.18 9.49
CA MET A 297 11.87 -14.43 9.00
C MET A 297 11.59 -14.68 7.52
N VAL A 298 10.37 -14.40 7.06
CA VAL A 298 10.02 -14.49 5.63
C VAL A 298 10.94 -13.61 4.81
N GLU A 299 11.23 -12.46 5.32
CA GLU A 299 11.87 -11.37 4.63
C GLU A 299 13.38 -11.41 4.60
N LEU A 300 14.06 -11.64 5.75
CA LEU A 300 15.52 -11.61 5.83
C LEU A 300 16.22 -12.62 4.92
N ARG A 301 15.51 -13.64 4.45
CA ARG A 301 16.07 -14.66 3.53
C ARG A 301 15.75 -14.42 2.07
N GLU A 302 14.73 -13.66 1.75
CA GLU A 302 14.37 -13.34 0.37
C GLU A 302 15.16 -12.17 -0.23
N SER A 303 16.11 -11.58 0.51
CA SER A 303 17.08 -10.68 -0.12
C SER A 303 17.96 -11.49 -1.08
N PRO A 304 17.60 -11.58 -2.36
CA PRO A 304 18.54 -12.16 -3.32
C PRO A 304 19.75 -11.25 -3.32
N LYS A 305 20.92 -11.83 -3.23
CA LYS A 305 22.11 -11.18 -3.80
C LYS A 305 21.79 -10.98 -5.28
N THR A 306 21.18 -9.82 -5.55
CA THR A 306 20.60 -9.47 -6.81
C THR A 306 21.49 -9.34 -7.89
N ALA A 307 21.41 -10.12 -8.77
CA ALA A 307 21.55 -9.81 -10.17
C ALA A 307 20.44 -8.83 -10.64
N ILE A 308 20.69 -7.55 -10.53
CA ILE A 308 20.43 -6.68 -11.65
C ILE A 308 21.66 -6.86 -12.56
N GLU A 309 21.81 -8.03 -13.13
CA GLU A 309 22.45 -8.16 -14.41
C GLU A 309 21.55 -7.37 -15.38
N LYS A 310 22.02 -6.16 -15.71
CA LYS A 310 21.63 -5.54 -16.96
C LYS A 310 21.74 -6.63 -18.02
N PRO A 311 20.72 -6.85 -18.87
CA PRO A 311 20.95 -7.63 -20.06
C PRO A 311 22.20 -7.05 -20.69
N ALA A 312 23.21 -7.90 -20.87
CA ALA A 312 24.41 -7.53 -21.60
C ALA A 312 23.91 -6.89 -22.89
N MET A 313 24.18 -5.62 -23.05
CA MET A 313 24.12 -5.00 -24.36
C MET A 313 25.09 -5.84 -25.17
N GLU A 314 24.52 -6.65 -26.05
CA GLU A 314 25.23 -7.29 -27.12
C GLU A 314 26.04 -6.18 -27.79
N GLU A 315 27.34 -6.11 -27.47
CA GLU A 315 28.28 -5.31 -28.21
C GLU A 315 28.18 -5.81 -29.65
N SER A 316 27.38 -5.08 -30.44
CA SER A 316 27.40 -5.22 -31.88
C SER A 316 28.84 -4.93 -32.31
N GLN A 317 29.59 -5.99 -32.59
CA GLN A 317 30.89 -5.88 -33.25
C GLN A 317 30.69 -5.02 -34.49
N PRO A 318 31.53 -3.99 -34.70
CA PRO A 318 31.49 -3.26 -35.94
C PRO A 318 31.87 -4.22 -37.06
N HIS A 319 30.94 -4.50 -37.95
CA HIS A 319 31.23 -5.16 -39.21
C HIS A 319 32.36 -4.39 -39.90
N GLN A 320 33.55 -4.97 -39.94
CA GLN A 320 34.60 -4.58 -40.85
C GLN A 320 34.12 -4.85 -42.27
N HIS A 321 33.59 -3.82 -42.91
CA HIS A 321 33.45 -3.79 -44.35
C HIS A 321 34.87 -3.74 -44.94
N SER A 322 35.32 -4.90 -45.43
CA SER A 322 36.43 -5.04 -46.35
C SER A 322 36.12 -4.17 -47.59
N VAL A 323 36.75 -3.04 -47.66
CA VAL A 323 36.78 -2.23 -48.88
C VAL A 323 37.67 -2.96 -49.87
N LYS A 324 37.05 -3.63 -50.84
CA LYS A 324 37.76 -4.06 -52.06
C LYS A 324 38.15 -2.82 -52.85
N SER A 325 39.44 -2.58 -52.92
CA SER A 325 40.05 -1.57 -53.80
C SER A 325 39.66 -1.88 -55.25
N VAL A 326 38.86 -1.01 -55.83
CA VAL A 326 38.64 -0.96 -57.27
C VAL A 326 39.83 -0.24 -57.88
N VAL A 327 40.64 -0.99 -58.64
CA VAL A 327 41.66 -0.44 -59.49
C VAL A 327 40.98 0.29 -60.67
N ILE A 328 41.09 1.58 -60.68
CA ILE A 328 40.72 2.39 -61.84
C ILE A 328 41.91 2.32 -62.83
N LEU A 329 41.67 1.70 -63.98
CA LEU A 329 42.57 1.77 -65.12
C LEU A 329 42.23 3.04 -65.87
N ASP A 330 43.19 3.96 -65.97
CA ASP A 330 43.15 5.11 -66.87
C ASP A 330 43.14 4.63 -68.32
N PRO A 331 42.34 5.23 -69.19
CA PRO A 331 42.46 5.06 -70.61
C PRO A 331 43.20 6.31 -71.19
N GLU A 332 44.49 6.17 -71.52
CA GLU A 332 45.10 7.04 -72.49
C GLU A 332 45.79 6.16 -73.53
N GLU A 333 45.63 6.63 -74.79
CA GLU A 333 46.31 6.33 -76.05
C GLU A 333 45.70 5.19 -76.91
N GLU A 334 44.89 5.55 -77.85
CA GLU A 334 45.03 5.94 -79.26
C GLU A 334 43.69 6.26 -79.91
#